data_13e9efefef61abef840e79cddeedf8a8
#
_entry.id   13e9efefef61abef840e79cddeedf8a8
#
_cell.length_a   1.000
_cell.length_b   1.000
_cell.length_c   1.000
_cell.angle_alpha   90.00
_cell.angle_beta   90.00
_cell.angle_gamma   90.00
#
_symmetry.space_group_name_H-M   'P 1'
#
loop_
_entity.id
_entity.type
_entity.pdbx_description
1 polymer ?
#
loop_
_entity_poly.entity_id
_entity_poly.type
_entity_poly.pdbx_seq_one_letter_code
_entity_poly.pdbx_strand_id
1 'polypeptide(L)'
;MKKSKYVLLALLVSLGLFSCKKDFVPTDSATVNMNGEWWVAIFVDDSIMIADYSDIGGSIITTNTAANTSSTMMIDDQNNIWPFKVQVPVDYPNLTFSASTGHLNLADSVNTIDVIDGSRIIKDGATSPSLHTTDSIVLKMEFSDDPGTIYWFKGYKDTGWPEDRWD
;
A
#
# COMPACT_ATOMS: atom_id res chain seq x y z
N MET A 1 -31.50 33.41 46.00
CA MET A 1 -30.48 33.53 44.96
C MET A 1 -29.45 32.37 44.94
N LYS A 2 -29.17 31.63 45.99
CA LYS A 2 -28.23 30.48 45.97
C LYS A 2 -28.74 29.24 45.20
N LYS A 3 -30.06 28.93 45.26
CA LYS A 3 -30.64 27.74 44.61
C LYS A 3 -30.63 27.81 43.08
N SER A 4 -30.70 29.00 42.47
CA SER A 4 -30.67 29.20 41.02
C SER A 4 -29.31 28.84 40.40
N LYS A 5 -28.19 29.05 41.12
CA LYS A 5 -26.83 28.70 40.62
C LYS A 5 -26.60 27.19 40.51
N TYR A 6 -27.18 26.40 41.41
CA TYR A 6 -27.06 24.94 41.37
C TYR A 6 -27.91 24.31 40.26
N VAL A 7 -29.08 24.91 39.96
CA VAL A 7 -29.91 24.47 38.84
C VAL A 7 -29.21 24.73 37.49
N LEU A 8 -28.56 25.89 37.34
CA LEU A 8 -27.80 26.22 36.14
C LEU A 8 -26.57 25.28 35.94
N LEU A 9 -25.89 24.98 37.05
CA LEU A 9 -24.75 24.05 37.02
C LEU A 9 -25.18 22.62 36.66
N ALA A 10 -26.30 22.14 37.21
CA ALA A 10 -26.84 20.83 36.90
C ALA A 10 -27.28 20.72 35.42
N LEU A 11 -27.85 21.79 34.85
CA LEU A 11 -28.23 21.85 33.44
C LEU A 11 -27.00 21.83 32.50
N LEU A 12 -25.90 22.50 32.86
CA LEU A 12 -24.64 22.49 32.11
C LEU A 12 -23.97 21.11 32.12
N VAL A 13 -24.03 20.39 33.23
CA VAL A 13 -23.48 19.04 33.36
C VAL A 13 -24.28 18.02 32.56
N SER A 14 -25.64 18.17 32.53
CA SER A 14 -26.47 17.25 31.75
C SER A 14 -26.31 17.39 30.23
N LEU A 15 -25.98 18.58 29.73
CA LEU A 15 -25.69 18.82 28.31
C LEU A 15 -24.37 18.20 27.83
N GLY A 16 -23.41 18.00 28.72
CA GLY A 16 -22.10 17.39 28.41
C GLY A 16 -22.13 15.87 28.22
N LEU A 17 -23.25 15.20 28.63
CA LEU A 17 -23.31 13.73 28.58
C LEU A 17 -23.91 13.18 27.28
N PHE A 18 -24.40 14.04 26.39
CA PHE A 18 -24.78 13.64 25.03
C PHE A 18 -23.63 13.74 24.05
N SER A 19 -22.46 13.21 24.42
CA SER A 19 -21.43 12.91 23.44
C SER A 19 -21.97 11.78 22.56
N CYS A 20 -22.48 12.12 21.40
CA CYS A 20 -22.80 11.14 20.36
C CYS A 20 -21.55 10.34 20.05
N LYS A 21 -21.40 9.17 20.63
CA LYS A 21 -20.50 8.14 20.09
C LYS A 21 -21.09 7.75 18.74
N LYS A 22 -20.62 8.39 17.68
CA LYS A 22 -20.81 7.85 16.34
C LYS A 22 -19.97 6.59 16.33
N ASP A 23 -20.62 5.42 16.41
CA ASP A 23 -19.93 4.16 16.24
C ASP A 23 -19.26 4.23 14.87
N PHE A 24 -17.94 4.36 14.89
CA PHE A 24 -17.13 4.29 13.67
C PHE A 24 -17.18 2.83 13.21
N VAL A 25 -17.99 2.56 12.20
CA VAL A 25 -17.93 1.30 11.47
C VAL A 25 -16.79 1.46 10.46
N PRO A 26 -15.65 0.78 10.65
CA PRO A 26 -14.60 0.80 9.66
C PRO A 26 -15.17 0.27 8.35
N THR A 27 -15.17 1.09 7.31
CA THR A 27 -15.46 0.59 5.97
C THR A 27 -14.18 -0.08 5.49
N ASP A 28 -14.21 -1.40 5.33
CA ASP A 28 -13.08 -2.13 4.80
C ASP A 28 -12.71 -1.59 3.42
N SER A 29 -11.40 -1.56 3.14
CA SER A 29 -10.93 -1.23 1.81
C SER A 29 -11.47 -2.26 0.81
N ALA A 30 -11.96 -1.79 -0.33
CA ALA A 30 -12.45 -2.68 -1.41
C ALA A 30 -11.34 -3.61 -1.95
N THR A 31 -10.07 -3.29 -1.68
CA THR A 31 -8.89 -4.05 -2.10
C THR A 31 -8.07 -4.59 -0.91
N VAL A 32 -8.69 -4.80 0.23
CA VAL A 32 -8.01 -5.12 1.52
C VAL A 32 -6.99 -6.27 1.41
N ASN A 33 -7.27 -7.31 0.63
CA ASN A 33 -6.35 -8.44 0.46
C ASN A 33 -5.13 -8.13 -0.42
N MET A 34 -5.13 -7.01 -1.11
CA MET A 34 -4.01 -6.54 -1.93
C MET A 34 -3.29 -5.35 -1.30
N ASN A 35 -3.82 -4.79 -0.21
CA ASN A 35 -3.19 -3.68 0.50
C ASN A 35 -2.07 -4.20 1.39
N GLY A 36 -0.97 -3.47 1.40
CA GLY A 36 0.14 -3.80 2.29
C GLY A 36 1.34 -2.91 2.08
N GLU A 37 2.26 -3.04 2.99
CA GLU A 37 3.63 -2.60 2.90
C GLU A 37 4.48 -3.83 2.56
N TRP A 38 5.43 -3.66 1.63
CA TRP A 38 6.16 -4.77 1.03
C TRP A 38 7.65 -4.46 1.00
N TRP A 39 8.43 -5.30 1.63
CA TRP A 39 9.88 -5.30 1.49
C TRP A 39 10.23 -6.00 0.18
N VAL A 40 10.89 -5.31 -0.75
CA VAL A 40 11.14 -5.81 -2.11
C VAL A 40 12.61 -5.76 -2.47
N ALA A 41 13.06 -6.75 -3.21
CA ALA A 41 14.30 -6.71 -3.99
C ALA A 41 13.97 -6.42 -5.45
N ILE A 42 14.88 -5.78 -6.16
CA ILE A 42 14.69 -5.37 -7.55
C ILE A 42 15.58 -6.19 -8.47
N PHE A 43 14.97 -6.66 -9.55
CA PHE A 43 15.65 -7.44 -10.58
C PHE A 43 15.40 -6.83 -11.95
N VAL A 44 16.34 -6.99 -12.85
CA VAL A 44 16.18 -6.77 -14.28
C VAL A 44 16.05 -8.12 -14.96
N ASP A 45 15.09 -8.25 -15.87
CA ASP A 45 14.81 -9.46 -16.66
C ASP A 45 14.68 -10.75 -15.80
N ASP A 46 14.06 -10.62 -14.62
CA ASP A 46 13.79 -11.71 -13.67
C ASP A 46 15.03 -12.36 -13.01
N SER A 47 16.21 -12.11 -13.50
CA SER A 47 17.41 -12.87 -13.12
C SER A 47 18.55 -12.04 -12.54
N ILE A 48 18.67 -10.78 -12.91
CA ILE A 48 19.76 -9.92 -12.47
C ILE A 48 19.26 -9.04 -11.33
N MET A 49 19.60 -9.40 -10.10
CA MET A 49 19.31 -8.58 -8.94
C MET A 49 20.20 -7.33 -8.97
N ILE A 50 19.59 -6.15 -8.94
CA ILE A 50 20.26 -4.85 -8.95
C ILE A 50 20.20 -4.14 -7.61
N ALA A 51 19.25 -4.51 -6.75
CA ALA A 51 19.17 -4.05 -5.38
C ALA A 51 18.46 -5.10 -4.52
N ASP A 52 18.93 -5.32 -3.31
CA ASP A 52 18.24 -6.13 -2.31
C ASP A 52 17.52 -5.27 -1.27
N TYR A 53 16.87 -5.90 -0.29
CA TYR A 53 16.12 -5.22 0.76
C TYR A 53 16.97 -4.24 1.57
N SER A 54 18.23 -4.58 1.83
CA SER A 54 19.16 -3.77 2.63
C SER A 54 19.73 -2.58 1.87
N ASP A 55 19.86 -2.71 0.54
CA ASP A 55 20.31 -1.61 -0.32
C ASP A 55 19.27 -0.51 -0.43
N ILE A 56 18.00 -0.90 -0.40
CA ILE A 56 16.87 0.00 -0.62
C ILE A 56 16.54 0.76 0.67
N GLY A 57 16.65 0.10 1.82
CA GLY A 57 16.34 0.69 3.12
C GLY A 57 14.89 1.19 3.25
N GLY A 58 13.97 0.59 2.49
CA GLY A 58 12.59 1.01 2.47
C GLY A 58 11.66 0.00 1.79
N SER A 59 10.39 0.31 1.87
CA SER A 59 9.30 -0.53 1.37
C SER A 59 8.52 0.17 0.25
N ILE A 60 7.78 -0.60 -0.52
CA ILE A 60 6.71 -0.10 -1.38
C ILE A 60 5.36 -0.34 -0.70
N ILE A 61 4.38 0.52 -0.99
CA ILE A 61 3.03 0.39 -0.44
C ILE A 61 2.03 0.15 -1.58
N THR A 62 1.10 -0.77 -1.34
CA THR A 62 -0.10 -0.92 -2.16
C THR A 62 -1.33 -0.54 -1.34
N THR A 63 -2.19 0.33 -1.88
CA THR A 63 -3.39 0.81 -1.18
C THR A 63 -4.56 0.95 -2.15
N ASN A 64 -5.77 0.98 -1.61
CA ASN A 64 -6.93 1.39 -2.39
C ASN A 64 -6.82 2.86 -2.84
N THR A 65 -7.48 3.18 -3.93
CA THR A 65 -7.64 4.57 -4.37
C THR A 65 -8.69 5.31 -3.51
N ALA A 66 -8.75 6.64 -3.61
CA ALA A 66 -9.77 7.43 -2.93
C ALA A 66 -11.21 7.03 -3.31
N ALA A 67 -11.40 6.48 -4.52
CA ALA A 67 -12.70 5.97 -4.97
C ALA A 67 -13.12 4.67 -4.27
N ASN A 68 -12.18 3.99 -3.61
CA ASN A 68 -12.37 2.73 -2.89
C ASN A 68 -13.14 1.67 -3.71
N THR A 69 -12.69 1.45 -4.94
CA THR A 69 -13.23 0.41 -5.85
C THR A 69 -12.33 -0.82 -5.86
N SER A 70 -12.88 -1.99 -6.16
CA SER A 70 -12.11 -3.22 -6.30
C SER A 70 -11.40 -3.37 -7.66
N SER A 71 -11.45 -2.34 -8.50
CA SER A 71 -10.90 -2.38 -9.87
C SER A 71 -9.61 -1.58 -10.04
N THR A 72 -9.23 -0.76 -9.06
CA THR A 72 -8.03 0.09 -9.14
C THR A 72 -7.32 0.20 -7.81
N MET A 73 -5.99 0.25 -7.84
CA MET A 73 -5.13 0.45 -6.67
C MET A 73 -4.06 1.50 -6.92
N MET A 74 -3.48 1.98 -5.84
CA MET A 74 -2.26 2.78 -5.86
C MET A 74 -1.07 1.88 -5.52
N ILE A 75 0.04 2.07 -6.22
CA ILE A 75 1.36 1.58 -5.86
C ILE A 75 2.24 2.80 -5.63
N ASP A 76 2.98 2.83 -4.51
CA ASP A 76 3.77 3.98 -4.08
C ASP A 76 5.07 3.46 -3.47
N ASP A 77 6.22 3.89 -3.97
CA ASP A 77 7.53 3.53 -3.44
C ASP A 77 8.00 4.45 -2.30
N GLN A 78 7.18 5.43 -1.94
CA GLN A 78 7.47 6.39 -0.86
C GLN A 78 8.78 7.17 -1.04
N ASN A 79 9.30 7.28 -2.26
CA ASN A 79 10.61 7.83 -2.63
C ASN A 79 11.81 7.03 -2.06
N ASN A 80 11.64 5.74 -1.82
CA ASN A 80 12.70 4.91 -1.26
C ASN A 80 13.66 4.38 -2.31
N ILE A 81 13.16 4.09 -3.52
CA ILE A 81 13.93 3.36 -4.54
C ILE A 81 14.07 4.20 -5.81
N TRP A 82 12.96 4.40 -6.47
CA TRP A 82 12.83 5.12 -7.74
C TRP A 82 11.54 5.91 -7.63
N PRO A 83 11.58 7.22 -7.38
CA PRO A 83 10.40 7.96 -7.01
C PRO A 83 9.22 7.71 -7.94
N PHE A 84 8.32 6.80 -7.56
CA PHE A 84 7.12 6.55 -8.32
C PHE A 84 5.88 6.38 -7.44
N LYS A 85 4.77 6.85 -8.00
CA LYS A 85 3.44 6.63 -7.45
C LYS A 85 2.48 6.51 -8.61
N VAL A 86 1.80 5.38 -8.70
CA VAL A 86 0.98 5.08 -9.86
C VAL A 86 -0.36 4.46 -9.47
N GLN A 87 -1.43 4.85 -10.19
CA GLN A 87 -2.72 4.20 -10.10
C GLN A 87 -2.85 3.18 -11.22
N VAL A 88 -3.13 1.93 -10.87
CA VAL A 88 -3.18 0.82 -11.80
C VAL A 88 -4.50 0.04 -11.69
N PRO A 89 -4.98 -0.57 -12.77
CA PRO A 89 -6.11 -1.48 -12.72
C PRO A 89 -5.71 -2.81 -12.10
N VAL A 90 -6.66 -3.45 -11.41
CA VAL A 90 -6.46 -4.76 -10.76
C VAL A 90 -7.63 -5.71 -11.03
N ASP A 91 -7.33 -6.99 -11.06
CA ASP A 91 -8.29 -8.08 -10.95
C ASP A 91 -8.26 -8.59 -9.50
N TYR A 92 -9.07 -7.97 -8.65
CA TYR A 92 -9.06 -8.23 -7.21
C TYR A 92 -9.38 -9.69 -6.84
N PRO A 93 -10.35 -10.38 -7.48
CA PRO A 93 -10.60 -11.79 -7.21
C PRO A 93 -9.39 -12.70 -7.43
N ASN A 94 -8.53 -12.36 -8.39
CA ASN A 94 -7.34 -13.15 -8.74
C ASN A 94 -6.06 -12.57 -8.10
N LEU A 95 -6.15 -11.46 -7.36
CA LEU A 95 -5.03 -10.76 -6.72
C LEU A 95 -3.93 -10.36 -7.72
N THR A 96 -4.31 -9.99 -8.96
CA THR A 96 -3.39 -9.57 -10.00
C THR A 96 -3.50 -8.09 -10.31
N PHE A 97 -2.37 -7.48 -10.65
CA PHE A 97 -2.33 -6.15 -11.26
C PHE A 97 -2.46 -6.34 -12.75
N SER A 98 -3.48 -5.76 -13.35
CA SER A 98 -3.79 -5.97 -14.77
C SER A 98 -2.73 -5.32 -15.66
N ALA A 99 -2.25 -6.05 -16.65
CA ALA A 99 -1.34 -5.51 -17.66
C ALA A 99 -1.96 -4.27 -18.32
N SER A 100 -1.22 -3.17 -18.33
CA SER A 100 -1.72 -1.88 -18.80
C SER A 100 -0.57 -0.89 -19.01
N THR A 101 -0.77 0.09 -19.87
CA THR A 101 0.29 1.00 -20.31
C THR A 101 -0.08 2.47 -20.09
N GLY A 102 0.95 3.32 -20.02
CA GLY A 102 0.80 4.79 -20.03
C GLY A 102 0.23 5.39 -18.75
N HIS A 103 0.40 4.72 -17.60
CA HIS A 103 -0.04 5.29 -16.32
C HIS A 103 0.90 6.41 -15.88
N LEU A 104 0.33 7.59 -15.67
CA LEU A 104 1.12 8.75 -15.22
C LEU A 104 1.78 8.44 -13.86
N ASN A 105 3.09 8.66 -13.78
CA ASN A 105 3.80 8.69 -12.50
C ASN A 105 3.37 9.95 -11.73
N LEU A 106 2.62 9.78 -10.65
CA LEU A 106 2.10 10.89 -9.84
C LEU A 106 3.18 11.51 -8.94
N ALA A 107 4.36 10.89 -8.81
CA ALA A 107 5.46 11.45 -8.04
C ALA A 107 6.17 12.59 -8.80
N ASP A 108 6.31 12.48 -10.11
CA ASP A 108 6.96 13.49 -10.97
C ASP A 108 6.01 14.19 -11.93
N SER A 109 4.84 13.60 -12.20
CA SER A 109 3.82 14.11 -13.14
C SER A 109 4.31 14.28 -14.59
N VAL A 110 5.35 13.56 -14.99
CA VAL A 110 5.98 13.62 -16.32
C VAL A 110 6.10 12.24 -16.95
N ASN A 111 6.73 11.32 -16.24
CA ASN A 111 6.98 9.96 -16.73
C ASN A 111 5.73 9.08 -16.64
N THR A 112 5.73 8.02 -17.42
CA THR A 112 4.68 6.99 -17.35
C THR A 112 5.25 5.64 -16.96
N ILE A 113 4.38 4.79 -16.42
CA ILE A 113 4.70 3.46 -15.94
C ILE A 113 3.75 2.49 -16.61
N ASP A 114 4.31 1.43 -17.15
CA ASP A 114 3.57 0.30 -17.71
C ASP A 114 3.59 -0.85 -16.69
N VAL A 115 2.45 -1.48 -16.47
CA VAL A 115 2.33 -2.71 -15.69
C VAL A 115 2.36 -3.89 -16.65
N ILE A 116 3.30 -4.80 -16.43
CA ILE A 116 3.52 -5.94 -17.28
C ILE A 116 2.77 -7.17 -16.74
N ASP A 117 2.33 -8.04 -17.65
CA ASP A 117 1.60 -9.26 -17.30
C ASP A 117 2.35 -10.16 -16.32
N GLY A 118 1.59 -10.80 -15.42
CA GLY A 118 2.11 -11.63 -14.34
C GLY A 118 2.44 -10.89 -13.05
N SER A 119 2.14 -9.59 -12.96
CA SER A 119 2.18 -8.81 -11.71
C SER A 119 1.06 -9.26 -10.76
N ARG A 120 1.40 -9.67 -9.53
CA ARG A 120 0.42 -10.30 -8.61
C ARG A 120 0.87 -10.30 -7.15
N ILE A 121 -0.09 -10.57 -6.28
CA ILE A 121 0.13 -10.97 -4.90
C ILE A 121 -0.13 -12.46 -4.78
N ILE A 122 0.68 -13.16 -4.00
CA ILE A 122 0.56 -14.59 -3.72
C ILE A 122 0.35 -14.75 -2.22
N LYS A 123 -0.84 -15.23 -1.84
CA LYS A 123 -1.17 -15.47 -0.43
C LYS A 123 -0.24 -16.53 0.16
N ASP A 124 0.28 -16.24 1.35
CA ASP A 124 1.23 -17.11 2.07
C ASP A 124 2.44 -17.51 1.22
N GLY A 125 2.81 -16.67 0.23
CA GLY A 125 3.82 -16.96 -0.79
C GLY A 125 5.25 -16.69 -0.37
N ALA A 126 5.49 -16.18 0.83
CA ALA A 126 6.82 -15.86 1.34
C ALA A 126 7.01 -16.30 2.79
N THR A 127 8.27 -16.37 3.20
CA THR A 127 8.68 -16.48 4.60
C THR A 127 9.53 -15.26 4.93
N SER A 128 9.17 -14.55 5.99
CA SER A 128 9.90 -13.38 6.46
C SER A 128 11.23 -13.77 7.13
N PRO A 129 12.17 -12.84 7.35
CA PRO A 129 13.41 -13.10 8.10
C PRO A 129 13.18 -13.73 9.48
N SER A 130 12.13 -13.35 10.19
CA SER A 130 11.73 -13.95 11.48
C SER A 130 11.01 -15.30 11.35
N LEU A 131 11.02 -15.89 10.15
CA LEU A 131 10.43 -17.20 9.81
C LEU A 131 8.90 -17.27 9.91
N HIS A 132 8.20 -16.15 9.79
CA HIS A 132 6.75 -16.10 9.68
C HIS A 132 6.31 -16.24 8.23
N THR A 133 5.27 -17.04 8.00
CA THR A 133 4.61 -17.10 6.70
C THR A 133 3.85 -15.80 6.45
N THR A 134 4.02 -15.20 5.28
CA THR A 134 3.38 -13.96 4.87
C THR A 134 3.08 -13.96 3.37
N ASP A 135 2.30 -12.98 2.91
CA ASP A 135 2.03 -12.82 1.49
C ASP A 135 3.30 -12.40 0.76
N SER A 136 3.43 -12.77 -0.51
CA SER A 136 4.46 -12.22 -1.40
C SER A 136 3.86 -11.35 -2.49
N ILE A 137 4.69 -10.46 -3.02
CA ILE A 137 4.36 -9.60 -4.16
C ILE A 137 5.36 -9.81 -5.29
N VAL A 138 4.86 -9.81 -6.51
CA VAL A 138 5.65 -9.70 -7.73
C VAL A 138 5.04 -8.59 -8.56
N LEU A 139 5.79 -7.51 -8.79
CA LEU A 139 5.41 -6.45 -9.71
C LEU A 139 6.44 -6.43 -10.85
N LYS A 140 5.94 -6.33 -12.06
CA LYS A 140 6.74 -6.16 -13.27
C LYS A 140 6.34 -4.83 -13.88
N MET A 141 7.27 -3.92 -13.99
CA MET A 141 7.02 -2.57 -14.48
C MET A 141 8.09 -2.12 -15.45
N GLU A 142 7.68 -1.32 -16.41
CA GLU A 142 8.56 -0.60 -17.33
C GLU A 142 8.32 0.90 -17.12
N PHE A 143 9.42 1.67 -17.06
CA PHE A 143 9.39 3.11 -16.85
C PHE A 143 9.74 3.85 -18.15
N SER A 144 9.02 4.90 -18.49
CA SER A 144 9.24 5.62 -19.74
C SER A 144 10.57 6.35 -19.84
N ASP A 145 11.27 6.56 -18.74
CA ASP A 145 12.63 7.12 -18.70
C ASP A 145 13.74 6.06 -18.90
N ASP A 146 13.40 4.77 -18.86
CA ASP A 146 14.27 3.66 -19.23
C ASP A 146 13.51 2.61 -20.07
N PRO A 147 13.12 2.96 -21.29
CA PRO A 147 12.28 2.11 -22.13
C PRO A 147 13.00 0.84 -22.58
N GLY A 148 12.26 -0.27 -22.57
CA GLY A 148 12.74 -1.60 -22.93
C GLY A 148 13.33 -2.40 -21.77
N THR A 149 13.42 -1.83 -20.57
CA THR A 149 13.87 -2.52 -19.37
C THR A 149 12.68 -2.88 -18.49
N ILE A 150 12.50 -4.17 -18.22
CA ILE A 150 11.46 -4.64 -17.29
C ILE A 150 12.07 -4.82 -15.91
N TYR A 151 11.58 -4.04 -14.98
CA TYR A 151 11.93 -4.11 -13.56
C TYR A 151 10.98 -5.03 -12.82
N TRP A 152 11.53 -5.96 -12.06
CA TRP A 152 10.80 -6.90 -11.22
C TRP A 152 11.02 -6.55 -9.77
N PHE A 153 9.96 -6.17 -9.09
CA PHE A 153 9.93 -5.97 -7.64
C PHE A 153 9.38 -7.24 -7.02
N LYS A 154 10.20 -7.96 -6.29
CA LYS A 154 9.83 -9.23 -5.65
C LYS A 154 10.08 -9.14 -4.17
N GLY A 155 9.07 -9.49 -3.37
CA GLY A 155 9.22 -9.37 -1.94
C GLY A 155 8.11 -9.99 -1.11
N TYR A 156 8.14 -9.67 0.17
CA TYR A 156 7.21 -10.15 1.16
C TYR A 156 6.50 -9.00 1.86
N LYS A 157 5.29 -9.28 2.34
CA LYS A 157 4.50 -8.32 3.10
C LYS A 157 5.11 -8.11 4.48
N ASP A 158 5.23 -6.84 4.90
CA ASP A 158 5.65 -6.49 6.25
C ASP A 158 4.76 -7.18 7.28
N THR A 159 5.38 -7.88 8.22
CA THR A 159 4.69 -8.60 9.29
C THR A 159 4.43 -7.74 10.52
N GLY A 160 5.04 -6.55 10.57
CA GLY A 160 5.06 -5.65 11.71
C GLY A 160 6.10 -6.01 12.78
N TRP A 161 6.83 -7.12 12.62
CA TRP A 161 7.93 -7.47 13.54
C TRP A 161 9.19 -6.66 13.19
N PRO A 162 9.86 -6.08 14.18
CA PRO A 162 11.09 -5.30 13.93
C PRO A 162 12.17 -6.10 13.21
N GLU A 163 12.26 -7.42 13.45
CA GLU A 163 13.24 -8.32 12.87
C GLU A 163 13.01 -8.55 11.36
N ASP A 164 11.85 -8.17 10.85
CA ASP A 164 11.48 -8.33 9.44
C ASP A 164 11.66 -7.04 8.63
N ARG A 165 12.19 -6.00 9.25
CA ARG A 165 12.40 -4.68 8.63
C ARG A 165 13.86 -4.43 8.29
N TRP A 166 14.07 -3.62 7.27
CA TRP A 166 15.39 -3.26 6.73
C TRP A 166 15.67 -1.76 6.82
N ASP A 167 15.01 -1.05 7.73
CA ASP A 167 15.14 0.39 8.02
C ASP A 167 16.32 0.73 8.96
#